data_4fc20e40c78aa9aca3bb7ac3a0770eeb
#
_entry.id   4fc20e40c78aa9aca3bb7ac3a0770eeb
#
_cell.length_a   1.000
_cell.length_b   1.000
_cell.length_c   1.000
_cell.angle_alpha   90.00
_cell.angle_beta   90.00
_cell.angle_gamma   90.00
#
_symmetry.space_group_name_H-M   'P 1'
#
loop_
_entity.id
_entity.type
_entity.pdbx_description
1 polymer ?
#
loop_
_entity_poly.entity_id
_entity_poly.type
_entity_poly.pdbx_seq_one_letter_code
_entity_poly.pdbx_strand_id
1 'polypeptide(L)'
;MNIVHLLSQNHLTGAEVYATSLAEKQLQDGLKVYQLSNGFFAPTKAVPFKLEVETKSKIQFIKNVFWLRNFISKESIHVIHSHSRAASKLGFYATLFTRTAHVSTVHGRQHPSISKKLFNQYGQFIITVCENVKKQICRDFGYDDRNIRTIPNPIDVEIFNDYKPHLERKTDLNDFVLAIAGRATGPKKERTRLVIESLLRNSSRFKNLKLILVGSKLSDVFSDQRLIELKLSLNQIQTALQIQETEISELTGSHYKTWDAVIGSGRVAMEAALSGTATIAFGEALFEGLLTQDNVDQLFSSNFGDMHPDIFEPALNDEHLLKALEGALLRKNKPAENKIIAEKMREIFGSQQIHSRIKRLYESAYFQKNYSCWIPVLMYHKIPDQEIQSQHKIYVTKPNFEKHLKFFKSRGFTTLTFSELSLFRTGKISFNSFPKKPLILTFDDGYKDNLVNASPLLKQYGFKAQLFLLADSQLQSNTWDSGEDEPTHEIVSGDDRALWKSSAFEIGSHGIRHLPITAFANRDHALNELIESKNRLEKEFGYPIKSFAFTYGITSPGSDQLAFDAGYEYAVNTDSGGLTLEENPYSIFRVNIFPDENYWSLLKKTSSWYRRYFYLKRKK
;
A
#
# COMPACT_ATOMS: atom_id res chain seq x y z
N MET A 1 -11.63 -16.99 1.11
CA MET A 1 -12.57 -15.88 0.80
C MET A 1 -13.08 -16.03 -0.62
N ASN A 2 -14.33 -15.61 -0.89
CA ASN A 2 -14.90 -15.53 -2.25
C ASN A 2 -14.89 -14.05 -2.67
N ILE A 3 -14.33 -13.76 -3.84
CA ILE A 3 -14.06 -12.39 -4.30
C ILE A 3 -14.74 -12.18 -5.65
N VAL A 4 -15.27 -10.98 -5.86
CA VAL A 4 -15.77 -10.51 -7.15
C VAL A 4 -14.91 -9.34 -7.62
N HIS A 5 -14.30 -9.43 -8.80
CA HIS A 5 -13.78 -8.29 -9.54
C HIS A 5 -14.88 -7.72 -10.43
N LEU A 6 -15.17 -6.43 -10.24
CA LEU A 6 -16.23 -5.72 -10.96
C LEU A 6 -15.61 -4.68 -11.91
N LEU A 7 -15.84 -4.85 -13.20
CA LEU A 7 -15.28 -4.07 -14.32
C LEU A 7 -16.39 -3.50 -15.18
N SER A 8 -16.14 -2.41 -15.90
CA SER A 8 -17.16 -1.77 -16.74
C SER A 8 -16.69 -1.45 -18.17
N GLN A 9 -15.51 -1.91 -18.54
CA GLN A 9 -14.92 -1.50 -19.81
C GLN A 9 -15.50 -2.25 -21.01
N ASN A 10 -15.47 -1.59 -22.17
CA ASN A 10 -15.89 -2.14 -23.44
C ASN A 10 -14.72 -2.40 -24.42
N HIS A 11 -13.49 -2.32 -23.91
CA HIS A 11 -12.26 -2.60 -24.63
C HIS A 11 -11.14 -2.89 -23.62
N LEU A 12 -10.03 -3.48 -24.08
CA LEU A 12 -8.88 -3.78 -23.23
C LEU A 12 -8.24 -2.50 -22.71
N THR A 13 -8.15 -2.37 -21.38
CA THR A 13 -7.46 -1.27 -20.69
C THR A 13 -6.50 -1.80 -19.63
N GLY A 14 -5.70 -0.92 -19.05
CA GLY A 14 -4.82 -1.28 -17.93
C GLY A 14 -5.57 -1.81 -16.69
N ALA A 15 -6.83 -1.41 -16.50
CA ALA A 15 -7.66 -1.88 -15.39
C ALA A 15 -8.08 -3.35 -15.57
N GLU A 16 -8.40 -3.80 -16.81
CA GLU A 16 -8.68 -5.21 -17.08
C GLU A 16 -7.45 -6.07 -16.90
N VAL A 17 -6.31 -5.65 -17.45
CA VAL A 17 -5.04 -6.37 -17.29
C VAL A 17 -4.68 -6.50 -15.80
N TYR A 18 -4.83 -5.42 -15.05
CA TYR A 18 -4.63 -5.44 -13.59
C TYR A 18 -5.57 -6.43 -12.90
N ALA A 19 -6.89 -6.34 -13.15
CA ALA A 19 -7.86 -7.19 -12.49
C ALA A 19 -7.70 -8.67 -12.84
N THR A 20 -7.35 -8.98 -14.09
CA THR A 20 -7.13 -10.34 -14.55
C THR A 20 -5.85 -10.93 -13.92
N SER A 21 -4.75 -10.21 -13.91
CA SER A 21 -3.50 -10.63 -13.27
C SER A 21 -3.70 -10.85 -11.75
N LEU A 22 -4.44 -9.95 -11.09
CA LEU A 22 -4.77 -10.09 -9.68
C LEU A 22 -5.65 -11.32 -9.42
N ALA A 23 -6.67 -11.55 -10.26
CA ALA A 23 -7.56 -12.70 -10.14
C ALA A 23 -6.83 -14.03 -10.33
N GLU A 24 -5.91 -14.13 -11.27
CA GLU A 24 -5.10 -15.33 -11.48
C GLU A 24 -4.25 -15.66 -10.25
N LYS A 25 -3.62 -14.67 -9.65
CA LYS A 25 -2.81 -14.87 -8.45
C LYS A 25 -3.66 -15.29 -7.25
N GLN A 26 -4.84 -14.69 -7.10
CA GLN A 26 -5.79 -15.06 -6.06
C GLN A 26 -6.30 -16.48 -6.19
N LEU A 27 -6.50 -16.97 -7.42
CA LEU A 27 -6.84 -18.37 -7.69
C LEU A 27 -5.69 -19.32 -7.31
N GLN A 28 -4.44 -18.94 -7.61
CA GLN A 28 -3.25 -19.70 -7.16
C GLN A 28 -3.16 -19.79 -5.64
N ASP A 29 -3.58 -18.72 -4.92
CA ASP A 29 -3.66 -18.68 -3.46
C ASP A 29 -4.88 -19.46 -2.89
N GLY A 30 -5.64 -20.17 -3.73
CA GLY A 30 -6.79 -21.00 -3.34
C GLY A 30 -8.07 -20.19 -3.03
N LEU A 31 -8.16 -18.94 -3.47
CA LEU A 31 -9.37 -18.14 -3.34
C LEU A 31 -10.36 -18.45 -4.46
N LYS A 32 -11.66 -18.32 -4.19
CA LYS A 32 -12.69 -18.41 -5.22
C LYS A 32 -12.93 -17.01 -5.82
N VAL A 33 -12.68 -16.86 -7.12
CA VAL A 33 -12.69 -15.57 -7.78
C VAL A 33 -13.67 -15.54 -8.94
N TYR A 34 -14.47 -14.51 -8.97
CA TYR A 34 -15.42 -14.21 -10.05
C TYR A 34 -15.04 -12.89 -10.71
N GLN A 35 -15.26 -12.80 -12.01
CA GLN A 35 -15.06 -11.57 -12.78
C GLN A 35 -16.37 -11.17 -13.48
N LEU A 36 -16.91 -10.01 -13.12
CA LEU A 36 -18.14 -9.46 -13.67
C LEU A 36 -17.80 -8.23 -14.51
N SER A 37 -18.19 -8.24 -15.79
CA SER A 37 -17.86 -7.17 -16.74
C SER A 37 -18.89 -7.03 -17.85
N ASN A 38 -18.90 -5.86 -18.49
CA ASN A 38 -19.64 -5.64 -19.75
C ASN A 38 -19.15 -6.56 -20.87
N GLY A 39 -17.85 -6.84 -20.90
CA GLY A 39 -17.17 -7.75 -21.83
C GLY A 39 -15.84 -8.25 -21.26
N PHE A 40 -15.29 -9.28 -21.89
CA PHE A 40 -14.01 -9.88 -21.49
C PHE A 40 -13.01 -9.71 -22.63
N PHE A 41 -12.06 -8.81 -22.44
CA PHE A 41 -11.06 -8.41 -23.46
C PHE A 41 -9.65 -8.93 -23.13
N ALA A 42 -9.43 -9.42 -21.91
CA ALA A 42 -8.27 -10.18 -21.50
C ALA A 42 -8.68 -11.62 -21.15
N PRO A 43 -7.87 -12.64 -21.47
CA PRO A 43 -8.09 -14.01 -20.99
C PRO A 43 -8.14 -14.03 -19.47
N THR A 44 -9.15 -14.66 -18.90
CA THR A 44 -9.28 -14.80 -17.44
C THR A 44 -9.51 -16.24 -17.03
N LYS A 45 -8.86 -16.67 -15.94
CA LYS A 45 -9.11 -17.97 -15.28
C LYS A 45 -10.18 -17.86 -14.19
N ALA A 46 -10.57 -16.63 -13.81
CA ALA A 46 -11.70 -16.40 -12.90
C ALA A 46 -13.03 -16.81 -13.56
N VAL A 47 -14.04 -17.12 -12.75
CA VAL A 47 -15.36 -17.48 -13.27
C VAL A 47 -16.03 -16.23 -13.85
N PRO A 48 -16.23 -16.16 -15.20
CA PRO A 48 -16.74 -14.95 -15.84
C PRO A 48 -18.26 -14.88 -15.82
N PHE A 49 -18.79 -13.68 -15.55
CA PHE A 49 -20.22 -13.38 -15.69
C PHE A 49 -20.39 -12.05 -16.42
N LYS A 50 -21.16 -12.07 -17.52
CA LYS A 50 -21.49 -10.85 -18.25
C LYS A 50 -22.54 -10.04 -17.49
N LEU A 51 -22.21 -8.80 -17.16
CA LEU A 51 -23.09 -7.84 -16.49
C LEU A 51 -22.86 -6.45 -17.07
N GLU A 52 -23.93 -5.76 -17.48
CA GLU A 52 -23.86 -4.39 -17.97
C GLU A 52 -23.61 -3.40 -16.81
N VAL A 53 -22.35 -3.37 -16.31
CA VAL A 53 -21.95 -2.58 -15.15
C VAL A 53 -22.10 -1.09 -15.42
N GLU A 54 -21.72 -0.63 -16.62
CA GLU A 54 -21.94 0.73 -17.08
C GLU A 54 -23.15 0.81 -17.98
N THR A 55 -24.23 1.42 -17.48
CA THR A 55 -25.47 1.61 -18.21
C THR A 55 -25.98 3.04 -18.05
N LYS A 56 -26.57 3.58 -19.12
CA LYS A 56 -27.26 4.88 -19.11
C LYS A 56 -28.66 4.79 -18.51
N SER A 57 -29.25 3.59 -18.51
CA SER A 57 -30.61 3.35 -18.00
C SER A 57 -30.66 3.26 -16.48
N LYS A 58 -31.39 4.14 -15.82
CA LYS A 58 -31.62 4.08 -14.37
C LYS A 58 -32.32 2.78 -13.94
N ILE A 59 -33.27 2.30 -14.75
CA ILE A 59 -34.02 1.05 -14.50
C ILE A 59 -33.05 -0.14 -14.58
N GLN A 60 -32.23 -0.18 -15.62
CA GLN A 60 -31.21 -1.25 -15.75
C GLN A 60 -30.21 -1.24 -14.60
N PHE A 61 -29.76 -0.06 -14.15
CA PHE A 61 -28.91 0.07 -13.01
C PHE A 61 -29.55 -0.54 -11.73
N ILE A 62 -30.80 -0.25 -11.46
CA ILE A 62 -31.53 -0.83 -10.31
C ILE A 62 -31.62 -2.35 -10.45
N LYS A 63 -31.97 -2.87 -11.63
CA LYS A 63 -32.00 -4.32 -11.88
C LYS A 63 -30.63 -4.96 -11.61
N ASN A 64 -29.56 -4.31 -12.05
CA ASN A 64 -28.19 -4.78 -11.82
C ASN A 64 -27.80 -4.81 -10.33
N VAL A 65 -28.26 -3.81 -9.55
CA VAL A 65 -28.05 -3.79 -8.09
C VAL A 65 -28.73 -5.00 -7.44
N PHE A 66 -29.99 -5.29 -7.78
CA PHE A 66 -30.71 -6.44 -7.22
C PHE A 66 -30.12 -7.78 -7.68
N TRP A 67 -29.75 -7.88 -8.95
CA TRP A 67 -29.09 -9.06 -9.49
C TRP A 67 -27.76 -9.34 -8.74
N LEU A 68 -26.93 -8.30 -8.58
CA LEU A 68 -25.64 -8.43 -7.89
C LEU A 68 -25.81 -8.77 -6.41
N ARG A 69 -26.87 -8.25 -5.74
CA ARG A 69 -27.21 -8.65 -4.37
C ARG A 69 -27.57 -10.13 -4.26
N ASN A 70 -28.37 -10.63 -5.17
CA ASN A 70 -28.69 -12.06 -5.21
C ASN A 70 -27.45 -12.90 -5.45
N PHE A 71 -26.58 -12.48 -6.37
CA PHE A 71 -25.32 -13.14 -6.66
C PHE A 71 -24.40 -13.17 -5.43
N ILE A 72 -24.26 -12.03 -4.74
CA ILE A 72 -23.51 -11.93 -3.48
C ILE A 72 -23.96 -12.97 -2.45
N SER A 73 -25.27 -13.07 -2.26
CA SER A 73 -25.87 -14.02 -1.30
C SER A 73 -25.67 -15.47 -1.73
N LYS A 74 -25.99 -15.78 -2.99
CA LYS A 74 -25.92 -17.14 -3.54
C LYS A 74 -24.50 -17.70 -3.51
N GLU A 75 -23.51 -16.90 -3.90
CA GLU A 75 -22.11 -17.32 -4.00
C GLU A 75 -21.30 -17.02 -2.72
N SER A 76 -21.98 -16.55 -1.66
CA SER A 76 -21.34 -16.19 -0.37
C SER A 76 -20.13 -15.29 -0.55
N ILE A 77 -20.29 -14.19 -1.30
CA ILE A 77 -19.21 -13.27 -1.62
C ILE A 77 -18.78 -12.49 -0.38
N HIS A 78 -17.49 -12.49 -0.09
CA HIS A 78 -16.89 -11.78 1.03
C HIS A 78 -16.49 -10.36 0.65
N VAL A 79 -15.95 -10.17 -0.56
CA VAL A 79 -15.43 -8.88 -1.03
C VAL A 79 -15.82 -8.64 -2.48
N ILE A 80 -16.30 -7.43 -2.79
CA ILE A 80 -16.35 -6.87 -4.13
C ILE A 80 -15.18 -5.92 -4.30
N HIS A 81 -14.36 -6.12 -5.33
CA HIS A 81 -13.31 -5.21 -5.74
C HIS A 81 -13.66 -4.55 -7.08
N SER A 82 -13.92 -3.26 -7.04
CA SER A 82 -14.32 -2.47 -8.20
C SER A 82 -13.16 -1.75 -8.84
N HIS A 83 -13.08 -1.76 -10.18
CA HIS A 83 -11.94 -1.22 -10.93
C HIS A 83 -12.30 -0.01 -11.81
N SER A 84 -13.51 0.51 -11.70
CA SER A 84 -13.95 1.70 -12.43
C SER A 84 -14.98 2.50 -11.63
N ARG A 85 -15.28 3.71 -12.08
CA ARG A 85 -16.30 4.57 -11.45
C ARG A 85 -17.70 3.94 -11.47
N ALA A 86 -18.08 3.36 -12.59
CA ALA A 86 -19.38 2.70 -12.71
C ALA A 86 -19.44 1.46 -11.82
N ALA A 87 -18.37 0.65 -11.81
CA ALA A 87 -18.24 -0.51 -10.95
C ALA A 87 -18.30 -0.12 -9.46
N SER A 88 -17.57 0.93 -9.04
CA SER A 88 -17.60 1.40 -7.65
C SER A 88 -19.01 1.82 -7.22
N LYS A 89 -19.73 2.55 -8.08
CA LYS A 89 -21.11 2.94 -7.82
C LYS A 89 -22.02 1.71 -7.68
N LEU A 90 -21.94 0.76 -8.58
CA LEU A 90 -22.76 -0.46 -8.55
C LEU A 90 -22.42 -1.31 -7.31
N GLY A 91 -21.11 -1.52 -7.04
CA GLY A 91 -20.63 -2.25 -5.87
C GLY A 91 -21.10 -1.62 -4.56
N PHE A 92 -21.05 -0.30 -4.44
CA PHE A 92 -21.54 0.43 -3.26
C PHE A 92 -23.03 0.12 -2.99
N TYR A 93 -23.91 0.30 -3.96
CA TYR A 93 -25.35 0.05 -3.76
C TYR A 93 -25.67 -1.43 -3.55
N ALA A 94 -24.96 -2.34 -4.20
CA ALA A 94 -25.17 -3.76 -4.03
C ALA A 94 -24.73 -4.27 -2.64
N THR A 95 -23.69 -3.68 -2.05
CA THR A 95 -23.18 -4.09 -0.74
C THR A 95 -23.83 -3.37 0.46
N LEU A 96 -24.69 -2.35 0.21
CA LEU A 96 -25.46 -1.73 1.30
C LEU A 96 -26.29 -2.77 2.06
N PHE A 97 -26.21 -2.76 3.38
CA PHE A 97 -26.94 -3.68 4.28
C PHE A 97 -26.63 -5.18 4.07
N THR A 98 -25.49 -5.51 3.46
CA THR A 98 -24.96 -6.88 3.38
C THR A 98 -23.71 -7.02 4.24
N ARG A 99 -23.26 -8.26 4.43
CA ARG A 99 -21.97 -8.54 5.10
C ARG A 99 -20.77 -8.47 4.16
N THR A 100 -20.99 -8.30 2.88
CA THR A 100 -19.96 -8.22 1.85
C THR A 100 -19.25 -6.88 1.91
N ALA A 101 -17.94 -6.89 1.99
CA ALA A 101 -17.12 -5.68 1.93
C ALA A 101 -16.98 -5.18 0.50
N HIS A 102 -16.73 -3.88 0.36
CA HIS A 102 -16.48 -3.23 -0.92
C HIS A 102 -15.12 -2.51 -0.87
N VAL A 103 -14.27 -2.78 -1.84
CA VAL A 103 -12.98 -2.13 -2.05
C VAL A 103 -12.94 -1.62 -3.49
N SER A 104 -12.32 -0.49 -3.73
CA SER A 104 -12.16 0.03 -5.09
C SER A 104 -10.72 0.40 -5.38
N THR A 105 -10.23 0.04 -6.58
CA THR A 105 -8.97 0.59 -7.11
C THR A 105 -9.27 1.78 -8.03
N VAL A 106 -8.57 2.88 -7.77
CA VAL A 106 -8.62 4.10 -8.58
C VAL A 106 -7.37 4.17 -9.44
N HIS A 107 -7.54 3.85 -10.73
CA HIS A 107 -6.44 3.75 -11.69
C HIS A 107 -5.99 5.09 -12.29
N GLY A 108 -6.74 6.15 -12.05
CA GLY A 108 -6.42 7.46 -12.63
C GLY A 108 -7.28 8.57 -12.05
N ARG A 109 -7.16 9.75 -12.63
CA ARG A 109 -7.85 10.96 -12.20
C ARG A 109 -9.35 10.78 -12.09
N GLN A 110 -9.91 11.31 -11.02
CA GLN A 110 -11.35 11.30 -10.76
C GLN A 110 -11.95 12.68 -10.91
N HIS A 111 -13.12 12.78 -11.57
CA HIS A 111 -13.86 14.02 -11.63
C HIS A 111 -14.78 14.15 -10.40
N PRO A 112 -14.72 15.30 -9.69
CA PRO A 112 -15.59 15.56 -8.54
C PRO A 112 -17.07 15.53 -8.94
N SER A 113 -17.91 14.99 -8.06
CA SER A 113 -19.36 15.07 -8.15
C SER A 113 -19.97 15.17 -6.76
N ILE A 114 -21.14 15.80 -6.64
CA ILE A 114 -21.84 15.99 -5.36
C ILE A 114 -22.11 14.64 -4.69
N SER A 115 -22.55 13.64 -5.45
CA SER A 115 -22.84 12.30 -4.91
C SER A 115 -21.62 11.61 -4.32
N LYS A 116 -20.44 11.80 -4.89
CA LYS A 116 -19.18 11.25 -4.37
C LYS A 116 -18.68 11.98 -3.13
N LYS A 117 -18.94 13.29 -3.02
CA LYS A 117 -18.61 14.07 -1.81
C LYS A 117 -19.50 13.69 -0.63
N LEU A 118 -20.78 13.39 -0.88
CA LEU A 118 -21.75 13.04 0.17
C LEU A 118 -21.65 11.57 0.60
N PHE A 119 -21.33 10.66 -0.33
CA PHE A 119 -21.31 9.22 -0.08
C PHE A 119 -20.00 8.63 -0.57
N ASN A 120 -19.28 7.93 0.31
CA ASN A 120 -18.11 7.16 -0.12
C ASN A 120 -18.52 5.95 -0.96
N GLN A 121 -18.64 6.15 -2.27
CA GLN A 121 -19.00 5.10 -3.22
C GLN A 121 -17.86 4.11 -3.52
N TYR A 122 -16.66 4.34 -2.98
CA TYR A 122 -15.49 3.46 -3.19
C TYR A 122 -15.38 2.32 -2.16
N GLY A 123 -16.22 2.34 -1.11
CA GLY A 123 -16.28 1.25 -0.12
C GLY A 123 -15.45 1.49 1.14
N GLN A 124 -15.10 0.41 1.84
CA GLN A 124 -14.36 0.45 3.10
C GLN A 124 -12.92 0.95 2.92
N PHE A 125 -12.28 0.49 1.84
CA PHE A 125 -10.93 0.93 1.49
C PHE A 125 -10.84 1.33 0.02
N ILE A 126 -10.00 2.31 -0.23
CA ILE A 126 -9.66 2.79 -1.57
C ILE A 126 -8.19 2.45 -1.84
N ILE A 127 -7.93 1.77 -2.93
CA ILE A 127 -6.59 1.56 -3.45
C ILE A 127 -6.32 2.66 -4.47
N THR A 128 -5.22 3.37 -4.33
CA THR A 128 -4.74 4.32 -5.32
C THR A 128 -3.42 3.83 -5.91
N VAL A 129 -3.27 3.98 -7.22
CA VAL A 129 -2.08 3.46 -7.92
C VAL A 129 -0.82 4.29 -7.69
N CYS A 130 -0.98 5.52 -7.18
CA CYS A 130 0.13 6.41 -6.80
C CYS A 130 -0.35 7.48 -5.79
N GLU A 131 0.61 8.17 -5.16
CA GLU A 131 0.32 9.17 -4.12
C GLU A 131 -0.46 10.38 -4.65
N ASN A 132 -0.23 10.83 -5.87
CA ASN A 132 -0.94 11.98 -6.43
C ASN A 132 -2.44 11.69 -6.63
N VAL A 133 -2.82 10.45 -6.94
CA VAL A 133 -4.24 10.03 -6.94
C VAL A 133 -4.81 10.07 -5.53
N LYS A 134 -4.07 9.60 -4.51
CA LYS A 134 -4.47 9.68 -3.11
C LYS A 134 -4.69 11.12 -2.68
N LYS A 135 -3.72 12.02 -2.94
CA LYS A 135 -3.84 13.46 -2.65
C LYS A 135 -5.07 14.07 -3.31
N GLN A 136 -5.33 13.74 -4.58
CA GLN A 136 -6.51 14.21 -5.29
C GLN A 136 -7.80 13.74 -4.61
N ILE A 137 -7.91 12.47 -4.25
CA ILE A 137 -9.12 11.91 -3.62
C ILE A 137 -9.37 12.56 -2.26
N CYS A 138 -8.34 12.72 -1.43
CA CYS A 138 -8.47 13.42 -0.14
C CYS A 138 -8.93 14.86 -0.32
N ARG A 139 -8.31 15.61 -1.23
CA ARG A 139 -8.62 17.02 -1.47
C ARG A 139 -10.00 17.25 -2.09
N ASP A 140 -10.30 16.53 -3.19
CA ASP A 140 -11.48 16.82 -4.02
C ASP A 140 -12.76 16.20 -3.48
N PHE A 141 -12.66 15.08 -2.73
CA PHE A 141 -13.81 14.37 -2.17
C PHE A 141 -13.90 14.48 -0.64
N GLY A 142 -12.84 14.92 0.04
CA GLY A 142 -12.79 15.01 1.50
C GLY A 142 -12.73 13.63 2.18
N TYR A 143 -12.23 12.61 1.48
CA TYR A 143 -12.11 11.27 2.07
C TYR A 143 -10.92 11.19 3.00
N ASP A 144 -11.09 10.42 4.06
CA ASP A 144 -10.06 10.21 5.06
C ASP A 144 -8.92 9.35 4.49
N ASP A 145 -7.69 9.83 4.60
CA ASP A 145 -6.50 9.15 4.09
C ASP A 145 -6.25 7.79 4.78
N ARG A 146 -6.76 7.61 6.00
CA ARG A 146 -6.66 6.36 6.77
C ARG A 146 -7.30 5.17 6.09
N ASN A 147 -8.29 5.39 5.23
CA ASN A 147 -8.97 4.37 4.44
C ASN A 147 -8.46 4.27 3.00
N ILE A 148 -7.39 5.01 2.68
CA ILE A 148 -6.78 5.01 1.36
C ILE A 148 -5.38 4.40 1.45
N ARG A 149 -5.10 3.41 0.60
CA ARG A 149 -3.79 2.78 0.49
C ARG A 149 -3.22 2.95 -0.90
N THR A 150 -2.01 3.49 -0.97
CA THR A 150 -1.26 3.52 -2.21
C THR A 150 -0.64 2.15 -2.44
N ILE A 151 -1.16 1.45 -3.45
CA ILE A 151 -0.66 0.14 -3.89
C ILE A 151 -0.50 0.23 -5.40
N PRO A 152 0.73 0.15 -5.92
CA PRO A 152 0.99 0.25 -7.35
C PRO A 152 0.37 -0.91 -8.14
N ASN A 153 0.28 -0.73 -9.45
CA ASN A 153 -0.08 -1.82 -10.34
C ASN A 153 0.98 -2.92 -10.29
N PRO A 154 0.60 -4.20 -10.10
CA PRO A 154 1.55 -5.29 -10.14
C PRO A 154 2.10 -5.48 -11.53
N ILE A 155 3.37 -5.85 -11.60
CA ILE A 155 4.02 -6.28 -12.84
C ILE A 155 4.51 -7.70 -12.64
N ASP A 156 4.30 -8.54 -13.64
CA ASP A 156 4.90 -9.87 -13.68
C ASP A 156 6.40 -9.71 -13.96
N VAL A 157 7.18 -9.75 -12.89
CA VAL A 157 8.61 -9.53 -12.95
C VAL A 157 9.34 -10.62 -13.73
N GLU A 158 8.77 -11.83 -13.85
CA GLU A 158 9.39 -12.93 -14.58
C GLU A 158 9.42 -12.67 -16.09
N ILE A 159 8.37 -12.04 -16.64
CA ILE A 159 8.29 -11.67 -18.06
C ILE A 159 9.35 -10.63 -18.44
N PHE A 160 9.76 -9.79 -17.46
CA PHE A 160 10.72 -8.70 -17.68
C PHE A 160 12.09 -8.96 -17.01
N ASN A 161 12.29 -10.14 -16.39
CA ASN A 161 13.47 -10.47 -15.61
C ASN A 161 14.67 -10.98 -16.43
N ASP A 162 14.55 -11.11 -17.73
CA ASP A 162 15.61 -11.65 -18.60
C ASP A 162 16.76 -10.62 -18.76
N TYR A 163 17.40 -10.24 -17.63
CA TYR A 163 18.60 -9.42 -17.64
C TYR A 163 19.76 -10.25 -18.18
N LYS A 164 19.84 -10.35 -19.51
CA LYS A 164 21.10 -10.67 -20.18
C LYS A 164 21.81 -9.34 -20.44
N PRO A 165 23.06 -9.16 -19.97
CA PRO A 165 23.82 -7.98 -20.36
C PRO A 165 23.73 -7.88 -21.89
N HIS A 166 23.48 -6.68 -22.39
CA HIS A 166 23.45 -6.44 -23.83
C HIS A 166 24.64 -7.15 -24.45
N LEU A 167 24.39 -8.15 -25.30
CA LEU A 167 25.41 -8.71 -26.16
C LEU A 167 26.12 -7.50 -26.79
N GLU A 168 27.45 -7.48 -26.73
CA GLU A 168 28.29 -6.40 -27.19
C GLU A 168 27.81 -5.88 -28.56
N ARG A 169 26.83 -4.95 -28.53
CA ARG A 169 26.58 -4.10 -29.69
C ARG A 169 27.81 -3.21 -29.78
N LYS A 170 28.49 -3.25 -30.93
CA LYS A 170 29.53 -2.28 -31.23
C LYS A 170 29.01 -0.92 -30.82
N THR A 171 29.58 -0.36 -29.79
CA THR A 171 29.20 0.91 -29.18
C THR A 171 29.72 2.04 -30.05
N ASP A 172 29.15 2.19 -31.22
CA ASP A 172 29.28 3.45 -31.92
C ASP A 172 28.26 4.39 -31.23
N LEU A 173 28.77 5.42 -30.58
CA LEU A 173 27.98 6.49 -29.91
C LEU A 173 27.04 7.22 -30.91
N ASN A 174 27.11 6.85 -32.17
CA ASN A 174 26.35 7.45 -33.27
C ASN A 174 24.97 6.80 -33.50
N ASP A 175 24.71 5.60 -32.99
CA ASP A 175 23.47 4.85 -33.23
C ASP A 175 22.66 4.73 -31.96
N PHE A 176 21.79 5.71 -31.66
CA PHE A 176 20.93 5.70 -30.49
C PHE A 176 19.49 5.38 -30.88
N VAL A 177 18.92 4.35 -30.23
CA VAL A 177 17.55 3.90 -30.48
C VAL A 177 16.67 4.31 -29.32
N LEU A 178 15.81 5.30 -29.55
CA LEU A 178 14.82 5.80 -28.60
C LEU A 178 13.44 5.26 -28.96
N ALA A 179 12.70 4.70 -27.99
CA ALA A 179 11.33 4.30 -28.21
C ALA A 179 10.35 5.20 -27.44
N ILE A 180 9.20 5.52 -28.05
CA ILE A 180 8.03 6.05 -27.36
C ILE A 180 6.97 4.96 -27.43
N ALA A 181 6.60 4.40 -26.27
CA ALA A 181 5.63 3.32 -26.23
C ALA A 181 4.28 3.78 -25.64
N GLY A 182 3.21 3.26 -26.25
CA GLY A 182 1.82 3.50 -25.85
C GLY A 182 0.98 4.17 -26.94
N ARG A 183 -0.35 4.12 -26.76
CA ARG A 183 -1.30 4.72 -27.71
C ARG A 183 -1.25 6.25 -27.65
N ALA A 184 -1.21 6.91 -28.81
CA ALA A 184 -1.29 8.37 -28.92
C ALA A 184 -2.74 8.88 -28.85
N THR A 185 -3.35 8.79 -27.67
CA THR A 185 -4.73 9.26 -27.42
C THR A 185 -4.74 10.24 -26.24
N GLY A 186 -5.65 11.24 -26.29
CA GLY A 186 -5.74 12.24 -25.21
C GLY A 186 -4.42 12.97 -24.96
N PRO A 187 -4.03 13.23 -23.69
CA PRO A 187 -2.78 13.92 -23.37
C PRO A 187 -1.51 13.18 -23.83
N LYS A 188 -1.56 11.85 -24.00
CA LYS A 188 -0.41 11.07 -24.55
C LYS A 188 -0.12 11.39 -26.01
N LYS A 189 -1.13 11.80 -26.76
CA LYS A 189 -0.95 12.33 -28.13
C LYS A 189 -0.08 13.60 -28.08
N GLU A 190 -0.44 14.53 -27.19
CA GLU A 190 0.28 15.79 -27.01
C GLU A 190 1.72 15.56 -26.53
N ARG A 191 1.92 14.67 -25.56
CA ARG A 191 3.25 14.24 -25.12
C ARG A 191 4.13 13.78 -26.29
N THR A 192 3.60 12.88 -27.14
CA THR A 192 4.32 12.33 -28.28
C THR A 192 4.65 13.42 -29.29
N ARG A 193 3.71 14.34 -29.56
CA ARG A 193 3.91 15.51 -30.41
C ARG A 193 5.06 16.38 -29.91
N LEU A 194 5.03 16.74 -28.63
CA LEU A 194 6.06 17.59 -27.99
C LEU A 194 7.46 16.97 -28.11
N VAL A 195 7.59 15.66 -27.89
CA VAL A 195 8.88 14.95 -28.03
C VAL A 195 9.37 15.01 -29.47
N ILE A 196 8.54 14.68 -30.44
CA ILE A 196 8.93 14.67 -31.87
C ILE A 196 9.35 16.08 -32.29
N GLU A 197 8.58 17.11 -31.97
CA GLU A 197 8.91 18.49 -32.32
C GLU A 197 10.19 18.98 -31.63
N SER A 198 10.44 18.60 -30.36
CA SER A 198 11.69 18.88 -29.66
C SER A 198 12.91 18.24 -30.34
N LEU A 199 12.79 16.97 -30.73
CA LEU A 199 13.86 16.26 -31.45
C LEU A 199 14.15 16.89 -32.81
N LEU A 200 13.13 17.35 -33.54
CA LEU A 200 13.29 18.07 -34.80
C LEU A 200 14.02 19.39 -34.62
N ARG A 201 13.60 20.22 -33.67
CA ARG A 201 14.27 21.51 -33.39
C ARG A 201 15.74 21.36 -33.04
N ASN A 202 16.09 20.25 -32.39
CA ASN A 202 17.44 19.96 -31.92
C ASN A 202 18.18 18.91 -32.77
N SER A 203 17.72 18.65 -33.98
CA SER A 203 18.25 17.58 -34.86
C SER A 203 19.76 17.69 -35.13
N SER A 204 20.32 18.91 -35.15
CA SER A 204 21.77 19.13 -35.32
C SER A 204 22.63 18.55 -34.17
N ARG A 205 22.04 18.23 -33.03
CA ARG A 205 22.75 17.60 -31.91
C ARG A 205 22.88 16.08 -32.06
N PHE A 206 22.14 15.47 -32.98
CA PHE A 206 22.12 14.03 -33.19
C PHE A 206 22.89 13.66 -34.43
N LYS A 207 23.56 12.49 -34.43
CA LYS A 207 24.24 11.99 -35.63
C LYS A 207 23.47 10.87 -36.32
N ASN A 208 22.79 10.04 -35.54
CA ASN A 208 21.96 8.94 -36.04
C ASN A 208 20.97 8.48 -34.95
N LEU A 209 20.02 9.35 -34.61
CA LEU A 209 18.95 9.03 -33.66
C LEU A 209 17.82 8.30 -34.39
N LYS A 210 17.51 7.09 -33.97
CA LYS A 210 16.36 6.34 -34.44
C LYS A 210 15.24 6.40 -33.42
N LEU A 211 14.13 7.07 -33.73
CA LEU A 211 12.93 7.10 -32.93
C LEU A 211 11.95 6.01 -33.36
N ILE A 212 11.54 5.15 -32.44
CA ILE A 212 10.54 4.10 -32.68
C ILE A 212 9.26 4.48 -31.99
N LEU A 213 8.17 4.63 -32.72
CA LEU A 213 6.82 4.80 -32.20
C LEU A 213 6.17 3.42 -32.08
N VAL A 214 5.83 3.01 -30.85
CA VAL A 214 5.27 1.70 -30.56
C VAL A 214 3.80 1.84 -30.16
N GLY A 215 2.90 1.23 -30.95
CA GLY A 215 1.46 1.28 -30.71
C GLY A 215 0.81 2.64 -31.03
N SER A 216 1.47 3.46 -31.83
CA SER A 216 0.97 4.72 -32.39
C SER A 216 1.63 5.04 -33.73
N LYS A 217 0.92 5.81 -34.56
CA LYS A 217 1.41 6.28 -35.87
C LYS A 217 1.55 7.80 -35.88
N LEU A 218 2.37 8.33 -36.78
CA LEU A 218 2.48 9.78 -36.96
C LEU A 218 1.12 10.43 -37.30
N SER A 219 0.30 9.72 -38.08
CA SER A 219 -1.07 10.13 -38.41
C SER A 219 -2.01 10.24 -37.18
N ASP A 220 -1.75 9.50 -36.09
CA ASP A 220 -2.49 9.63 -34.85
C ASP A 220 -2.10 10.89 -34.09
N VAL A 221 -0.86 11.38 -34.31
CA VAL A 221 -0.25 12.50 -33.59
C VAL A 221 -0.47 13.82 -34.28
N PHE A 222 -0.30 13.87 -35.61
CA PHE A 222 -0.32 15.09 -36.42
C PHE A 222 -1.54 15.13 -37.36
N SER A 223 -1.99 16.34 -37.73
CA SER A 223 -2.93 16.53 -38.84
C SER A 223 -2.29 16.25 -40.18
N ASP A 224 -3.06 15.99 -41.22
CA ASP A 224 -2.56 15.67 -42.57
C ASP A 224 -1.61 16.75 -43.09
N GLN A 225 -1.95 18.02 -42.94
CA GLN A 225 -1.10 19.12 -43.37
C GLN A 225 0.25 19.12 -42.62
N ARG A 226 0.20 18.98 -41.31
CA ARG A 226 1.41 18.97 -40.47
C ARG A 226 2.25 17.72 -40.69
N LEU A 227 1.62 16.59 -41.05
CA LEU A 227 2.29 15.34 -41.40
C LEU A 227 3.11 15.47 -42.67
N ILE A 228 2.59 16.20 -43.70
CA ILE A 228 3.34 16.49 -44.95
C ILE A 228 4.58 17.33 -44.62
N GLU A 229 4.42 18.44 -43.87
CA GLU A 229 5.54 19.30 -43.46
C GLU A 229 6.60 18.51 -42.68
N LEU A 230 6.15 17.65 -41.74
CA LEU A 230 7.01 16.80 -40.93
C LEU A 230 7.83 15.82 -41.80
N LYS A 231 7.20 15.17 -42.78
CA LYS A 231 7.89 14.24 -43.70
C LYS A 231 8.91 14.96 -44.56
N LEU A 232 8.63 16.17 -45.02
CA LEU A 232 9.59 16.99 -45.76
C LEU A 232 10.81 17.36 -44.89
N SER A 233 10.57 17.78 -43.63
CA SER A 233 11.64 18.10 -42.68
C SER A 233 12.49 16.87 -42.36
N LEU A 234 11.88 15.70 -42.14
CA LEU A 234 12.60 14.45 -41.89
C LEU A 234 13.46 14.02 -43.06
N ASN A 235 13.00 14.21 -44.32
CA ASN A 235 13.79 13.91 -45.49
C ASN A 235 15.07 14.76 -45.59
N GLN A 236 15.04 16.00 -45.07
CA GLN A 236 16.20 16.87 -45.04
C GLN A 236 17.25 16.50 -44.01
N ILE A 237 16.85 15.80 -42.93
CA ILE A 237 17.69 15.47 -41.77
C ILE A 237 17.85 13.95 -41.57
N GLN A 238 17.65 13.13 -42.59
CA GLN A 238 17.65 11.65 -42.53
C GLN A 238 18.85 11.03 -41.80
N THR A 239 20.02 11.68 -41.90
CA THR A 239 21.24 11.23 -41.23
C THR A 239 21.28 11.55 -39.75
N ALA A 240 20.42 12.48 -39.27
CA ALA A 240 20.39 12.90 -37.90
C ALA A 240 19.22 12.26 -37.09
N LEU A 241 18.04 12.16 -37.71
CA LEU A 241 16.84 11.63 -37.07
C LEU A 241 16.03 10.78 -38.05
N GLN A 242 15.73 9.54 -37.67
CA GLN A 242 14.84 8.63 -38.38
C GLN A 242 13.66 8.27 -37.49
N ILE A 243 12.44 8.22 -38.04
CA ILE A 243 11.24 7.79 -37.30
C ILE A 243 10.69 6.50 -37.92
N GLN A 244 10.50 5.49 -37.09
CA GLN A 244 9.92 4.20 -37.48
C GLN A 244 8.66 3.93 -36.65
N GLU A 245 7.58 3.51 -37.29
CA GLU A 245 6.35 3.07 -36.67
C GLU A 245 6.34 1.55 -36.50
N THR A 246 5.89 1.05 -35.35
CA THR A 246 5.85 -0.39 -35.07
C THR A 246 4.57 -0.72 -34.31
N GLU A 247 3.85 -1.71 -34.82
CA GLU A 247 2.70 -2.28 -34.12
C GLU A 247 3.16 -3.53 -33.34
N ILE A 248 3.13 -3.45 -32.00
CA ILE A 248 3.39 -4.57 -31.12
C ILE A 248 2.16 -4.73 -30.23
N SER A 249 1.52 -5.89 -30.33
CA SER A 249 0.30 -6.19 -29.54
C SER A 249 0.59 -6.36 -28.05
N GLU A 250 1.77 -6.93 -27.72
CA GLU A 250 2.20 -7.16 -26.35
C GLU A 250 3.72 -6.94 -26.23
N LEU A 251 4.09 -6.04 -25.34
CA LEU A 251 5.49 -5.74 -25.02
C LEU A 251 6.05 -6.79 -24.06
N THR A 252 7.26 -7.23 -24.32
CA THR A 252 8.02 -8.17 -23.47
C THR A 252 9.40 -7.61 -23.18
N GLY A 253 10.11 -8.18 -22.21
CA GLY A 253 11.47 -7.77 -21.87
C GLY A 253 12.42 -7.78 -23.08
N SER A 254 12.24 -8.71 -24.01
CA SER A 254 13.06 -8.78 -25.23
C SER A 254 12.87 -7.56 -26.15
N HIS A 255 11.68 -7.00 -26.25
CA HIS A 255 11.44 -5.77 -27.00
C HIS A 255 12.15 -4.57 -26.38
N TYR A 256 11.99 -4.39 -25.05
CA TYR A 256 12.64 -3.29 -24.33
C TYR A 256 14.16 -3.30 -24.49
N LYS A 257 14.79 -4.46 -24.53
CA LYS A 257 16.24 -4.62 -24.70
C LYS A 257 16.75 -4.24 -26.09
N THR A 258 15.88 -4.11 -27.08
CA THR A 258 16.29 -3.64 -28.41
C THR A 258 16.46 -2.13 -28.48
N TRP A 259 16.00 -1.40 -27.48
CA TRP A 259 16.05 0.05 -27.40
C TRP A 259 17.08 0.52 -26.37
N ASP A 260 17.77 1.62 -26.68
CA ASP A 260 18.74 2.21 -25.75
C ASP A 260 18.03 3.01 -24.64
N ALA A 261 16.91 3.64 -24.99
CA ALA A 261 16.05 4.30 -24.02
C ALA A 261 14.57 4.22 -24.43
N VAL A 262 13.71 4.35 -23.42
CA VAL A 262 12.25 4.40 -23.60
C VAL A 262 11.71 5.66 -22.93
N ILE A 263 10.89 6.43 -23.65
CA ILE A 263 10.03 7.45 -23.09
C ILE A 263 8.67 6.81 -22.82
N GLY A 264 8.25 6.83 -21.57
CA GLY A 264 6.99 6.23 -21.15
C GLY A 264 6.53 6.67 -19.76
N SER A 265 5.35 6.21 -19.38
CA SER A 265 4.75 6.45 -18.08
C SER A 265 4.02 5.22 -17.58
N GLY A 266 3.66 5.19 -16.30
CA GLY A 266 2.92 4.10 -15.70
C GLY A 266 3.57 2.75 -16.01
N ARG A 267 2.77 1.81 -16.54
CA ARG A 267 3.20 0.44 -16.82
C ARG A 267 4.40 0.36 -17.78
N VAL A 268 4.41 1.17 -18.83
CA VAL A 268 5.52 1.19 -19.82
C VAL A 268 6.83 1.57 -19.14
N ALA A 269 6.84 2.59 -18.30
CA ALA A 269 8.04 3.01 -17.57
C ALA A 269 8.54 1.91 -16.62
N MET A 270 7.63 1.25 -15.93
CA MET A 270 7.96 0.15 -15.02
C MET A 270 8.54 -1.06 -15.76
N GLU A 271 7.93 -1.48 -16.87
CA GLU A 271 8.38 -2.61 -17.68
C GLU A 271 9.75 -2.35 -18.31
N ALA A 272 9.97 -1.15 -18.85
CA ALA A 272 11.26 -0.74 -19.40
C ALA A 272 12.37 -0.78 -18.35
N ALA A 273 12.12 -0.21 -17.18
CA ALA A 273 13.07 -0.20 -16.07
C ALA A 273 13.38 -1.62 -15.54
N LEU A 274 12.37 -2.48 -15.39
CA LEU A 274 12.53 -3.89 -15.00
C LEU A 274 13.36 -4.67 -16.02
N SER A 275 13.24 -4.34 -17.31
CA SER A 275 14.03 -4.94 -18.40
C SER A 275 15.46 -4.41 -18.47
N GLY A 276 15.85 -3.46 -17.60
CA GLY A 276 17.18 -2.85 -17.61
C GLY A 276 17.39 -1.81 -18.70
N THR A 277 16.33 -1.30 -19.33
CA THR A 277 16.39 -0.26 -20.36
C THR A 277 16.33 1.12 -19.70
N ALA A 278 17.16 2.07 -20.14
CA ALA A 278 17.11 3.44 -19.64
C ALA A 278 15.71 4.04 -19.88
N THR A 279 15.09 4.52 -18.81
CA THR A 279 13.69 4.95 -18.84
C THR A 279 13.60 6.45 -18.57
N ILE A 280 12.97 7.18 -19.49
CA ILE A 280 12.65 8.61 -19.34
C ILE A 280 11.17 8.72 -19.03
N ALA A 281 10.85 9.16 -17.82
CA ALA A 281 9.48 9.28 -17.34
C ALA A 281 8.84 10.55 -17.93
N PHE A 282 7.84 10.34 -18.79
CA PHE A 282 7.02 11.39 -19.35
C PHE A 282 5.59 10.88 -19.55
N GLY A 283 4.66 11.42 -18.79
CA GLY A 283 3.27 11.00 -18.77
C GLY A 283 2.29 12.01 -19.35
N GLU A 284 1.04 11.89 -18.89
CA GLU A 284 -0.07 12.75 -19.33
C GLU A 284 -0.01 14.15 -18.70
N ALA A 285 0.72 14.32 -17.60
CA ALA A 285 0.80 15.58 -16.85
C ALA A 285 2.21 16.15 -16.77
N LEU A 286 3.23 15.31 -16.52
CA LEU A 286 4.57 15.76 -16.19
C LEU A 286 5.64 15.10 -17.06
N PHE A 287 6.67 15.88 -17.40
CA PHE A 287 7.98 15.39 -17.76
C PHE A 287 8.85 15.33 -16.50
N GLU A 288 9.24 14.14 -16.09
CA GLU A 288 10.02 13.92 -14.86
C GLU A 288 11.47 13.52 -15.12
N GLY A 289 11.83 13.30 -16.38
CA GLY A 289 13.19 13.03 -16.81
C GLY A 289 13.63 11.58 -16.64
N LEU A 290 14.95 11.37 -16.57
CA LEU A 290 15.56 10.05 -16.52
C LEU A 290 15.37 9.40 -15.16
N LEU A 291 14.83 8.17 -15.14
CA LEU A 291 14.71 7.35 -13.95
C LEU A 291 16.09 6.97 -13.41
N THR A 292 16.31 7.21 -12.13
CA THR A 292 17.54 6.88 -11.40
C THR A 292 17.20 6.11 -10.13
N GLN A 293 18.19 5.51 -9.48
CA GLN A 293 18.00 4.85 -8.18
C GLN A 293 17.43 5.81 -7.13
N ASP A 294 17.86 7.08 -7.16
CA ASP A 294 17.52 8.07 -6.13
C ASP A 294 16.14 8.69 -6.32
N ASN A 295 15.58 8.67 -7.56
CA ASN A 295 14.30 9.32 -7.86
C ASN A 295 13.12 8.36 -8.10
N VAL A 296 13.30 7.04 -7.94
CA VAL A 296 12.23 6.04 -8.16
C VAL A 296 10.96 6.40 -7.38
N ASP A 297 11.08 6.69 -6.09
CA ASP A 297 9.92 6.97 -5.23
C ASP A 297 9.22 8.27 -5.62
N GLN A 298 9.99 9.30 -6.02
CA GLN A 298 9.44 10.55 -6.52
C GLN A 298 8.65 10.31 -7.81
N LEU A 299 9.24 9.63 -8.78
CA LEU A 299 8.60 9.33 -10.07
C LEU A 299 7.36 8.45 -9.89
N PHE A 300 7.41 7.50 -8.97
CA PHE A 300 6.25 6.68 -8.63
C PHE A 300 5.10 7.50 -8.03
N SER A 301 5.40 8.57 -7.29
CA SER A 301 4.36 9.42 -6.69
C SER A 301 3.38 9.98 -7.73
N SER A 302 3.83 10.22 -8.96
CA SER A 302 3.06 10.69 -10.11
C SER A 302 2.65 9.57 -11.09
N ASN A 303 2.96 8.31 -10.78
CA ASN A 303 2.88 7.19 -11.72
C ASN A 303 3.72 7.45 -12.99
N PHE A 304 4.96 7.90 -12.79
CA PHE A 304 5.92 8.24 -13.85
C PHE A 304 5.42 9.34 -14.79
N GLY A 305 4.83 10.38 -14.19
CA GLY A 305 4.36 11.58 -14.91
C GLY A 305 2.91 11.53 -15.41
N ASP A 306 2.18 10.41 -15.22
CA ASP A 306 0.77 10.32 -15.66
C ASP A 306 -0.17 11.17 -14.78
N MET A 307 0.18 11.39 -13.52
CA MET A 307 -0.75 11.94 -12.53
C MET A 307 -0.18 13.15 -11.80
N HIS A 308 -0.88 14.28 -11.94
CA HIS A 308 -0.67 15.45 -11.08
C HIS A 308 -2.02 16.03 -10.67
N PRO A 309 -2.19 16.51 -9.41
CA PRO A 309 -3.47 17.03 -8.94
C PRO A 309 -4.00 18.23 -9.75
N ASP A 310 -3.08 19.10 -10.23
CA ASP A 310 -3.41 20.40 -10.80
C ASP A 310 -2.95 20.59 -12.26
N ILE A 311 -2.11 19.69 -12.79
CA ILE A 311 -1.61 19.75 -14.17
C ILE A 311 -2.36 18.73 -15.03
N PHE A 312 -2.93 19.17 -16.15
CA PHE A 312 -3.84 18.40 -16.99
C PHE A 312 -3.31 18.15 -18.40
N GLU A 313 -2.31 18.91 -18.78
CA GLU A 313 -1.67 18.82 -20.08
C GLU A 313 -0.14 18.76 -19.91
N PRO A 314 0.54 17.91 -20.69
CA PRO A 314 1.99 17.80 -20.60
C PRO A 314 2.66 19.06 -21.17
N ALA A 315 3.77 19.44 -20.55
CA ALA A 315 4.69 20.44 -21.06
C ALA A 315 6.10 19.87 -21.14
N LEU A 316 6.88 20.30 -22.12
CA LEU A 316 8.23 19.84 -22.34
C LEU A 316 9.18 21.02 -22.57
N ASN A 317 10.26 21.03 -21.80
CA ASN A 317 11.41 21.89 -22.04
C ASN A 317 12.45 21.09 -22.83
N ASP A 318 12.94 21.66 -23.93
CA ASP A 318 13.90 21.01 -24.83
C ASP A 318 15.21 20.65 -24.10
N GLU A 319 15.73 21.54 -23.24
CA GLU A 319 16.98 21.27 -22.51
C GLU A 319 16.82 20.11 -21.51
N HIS A 320 15.65 20.00 -20.86
CA HIS A 320 15.38 18.89 -19.96
C HIS A 320 15.31 17.54 -20.69
N LEU A 321 14.70 17.52 -21.89
CA LEU A 321 14.68 16.32 -22.72
C LEU A 321 16.10 15.94 -23.16
N LEU A 322 16.87 16.88 -23.66
CA LEU A 322 18.25 16.66 -24.10
C LEU A 322 19.13 16.12 -22.97
N LYS A 323 19.05 16.71 -21.79
CA LYS A 323 19.75 16.22 -20.59
C LYS A 323 19.36 14.79 -20.23
N ALA A 324 18.08 14.45 -20.33
CA ALA A 324 17.61 13.09 -20.06
C ALA A 324 18.13 12.09 -21.11
N LEU A 325 18.18 12.48 -22.39
CA LEU A 325 18.74 11.67 -23.47
C LEU A 325 20.25 11.49 -23.32
N GLU A 326 21.00 12.54 -22.98
CA GLU A 326 22.44 12.46 -22.69
C GLU A 326 22.71 11.51 -21.51
N GLY A 327 21.92 11.61 -20.43
CA GLY A 327 21.99 10.70 -19.31
C GLY A 327 21.69 9.25 -19.69
N ALA A 328 20.69 9.02 -20.55
CA ALA A 328 20.35 7.68 -21.04
C ALA A 328 21.48 7.10 -21.94
N LEU A 329 22.09 7.94 -22.78
CA LEU A 329 23.22 7.55 -23.60
C LEU A 329 24.43 7.13 -22.75
N LEU A 330 24.74 7.89 -21.70
CA LEU A 330 25.82 7.54 -20.75
C LEU A 330 25.56 6.19 -20.05
N ARG A 331 24.31 5.87 -19.77
CA ARG A 331 23.91 4.59 -19.13
C ARG A 331 24.03 3.38 -20.05
N LYS A 332 24.01 3.56 -21.36
CA LYS A 332 24.29 2.48 -22.32
C LYS A 332 25.61 1.77 -21.97
N ASN A 333 26.57 2.51 -21.44
CA ASN A 333 27.89 2.02 -21.03
C ASN A 333 27.99 1.64 -19.54
N LYS A 334 26.88 1.70 -18.79
CA LYS A 334 26.83 1.42 -17.34
C LYS A 334 25.72 0.43 -16.95
N PRO A 335 25.80 -0.82 -17.42
CA PRO A 335 24.74 -1.81 -17.18
C PRO A 335 24.48 -2.09 -15.69
N ALA A 336 25.47 -1.89 -14.83
CA ALA A 336 25.32 -2.06 -13.39
C ALA A 336 24.27 -1.10 -12.77
N GLU A 337 24.21 0.16 -13.23
CA GLU A 337 23.22 1.12 -12.72
C GLU A 337 21.80 0.70 -13.10
N ASN A 338 21.59 0.24 -14.32
CA ASN A 338 20.27 -0.24 -14.76
C ASN A 338 19.84 -1.50 -14.00
N LYS A 339 20.79 -2.37 -13.63
CA LYS A 339 20.52 -3.55 -12.79
C LYS A 339 20.03 -3.16 -11.40
N ILE A 340 20.68 -2.21 -10.74
CA ILE A 340 20.29 -1.71 -9.41
C ILE A 340 18.86 -1.12 -9.47
N ILE A 341 18.57 -0.32 -10.50
CA ILE A 341 17.22 0.23 -10.71
C ILE A 341 16.20 -0.90 -10.90
N ALA A 342 16.50 -1.90 -11.74
CA ALA A 342 15.61 -3.02 -11.97
C ALA A 342 15.35 -3.83 -10.68
N GLU A 343 16.34 -4.02 -9.81
CA GLU A 343 16.19 -4.67 -8.51
C GLU A 343 15.27 -3.85 -7.59
N LYS A 344 15.47 -2.54 -7.46
CA LYS A 344 14.59 -1.66 -6.70
C LYS A 344 13.14 -1.68 -7.25
N MET A 345 12.98 -1.69 -8.57
CA MET A 345 11.66 -1.80 -9.20
C MET A 345 10.97 -3.13 -8.90
N ARG A 346 11.71 -4.26 -8.80
CA ARG A 346 11.15 -5.57 -8.41
C ARG A 346 10.64 -5.56 -6.97
N GLU A 347 11.36 -4.93 -6.06
CA GLU A 347 10.94 -4.80 -4.66
C GLU A 347 9.62 -4.02 -4.53
N ILE A 348 9.47 -2.92 -5.29
CA ILE A 348 8.31 -2.04 -5.21
C ILE A 348 7.10 -2.61 -5.95
N PHE A 349 7.30 -3.13 -7.18
CA PHE A 349 6.23 -3.48 -8.13
C PHE A 349 6.03 -4.98 -8.31
N GLY A 350 6.79 -5.81 -7.61
CA GLY A 350 6.69 -7.26 -7.71
C GLY A 350 5.28 -7.78 -7.36
N SER A 351 4.72 -8.61 -8.24
CA SER A 351 3.33 -9.06 -8.14
C SER A 351 3.02 -9.76 -6.81
N GLN A 352 3.94 -10.55 -6.26
CA GLN A 352 3.71 -11.30 -5.02
C GLN A 352 3.50 -10.39 -3.80
N GLN A 353 4.35 -9.36 -3.63
CA GLN A 353 4.23 -8.40 -2.53
C GLN A 353 2.94 -7.60 -2.64
N ILE A 354 2.62 -7.12 -3.85
CA ILE A 354 1.40 -6.36 -4.11
C ILE A 354 0.15 -7.20 -3.84
N HIS A 355 0.11 -8.45 -4.29
CA HIS A 355 -1.01 -9.34 -4.01
C HIS A 355 -1.20 -9.59 -2.52
N SER A 356 -0.12 -9.79 -1.77
CA SER A 356 -0.17 -9.95 -0.33
C SER A 356 -0.73 -8.71 0.37
N ARG A 357 -0.35 -7.51 -0.09
CA ARG A 357 -0.89 -6.23 0.42
C ARG A 357 -2.39 -6.11 0.13
N ILE A 358 -2.84 -6.43 -1.08
CA ILE A 358 -4.26 -6.38 -1.45
C ILE A 358 -5.08 -7.40 -0.66
N LYS A 359 -4.55 -8.60 -0.44
CA LYS A 359 -5.20 -9.64 0.37
C LYS A 359 -5.43 -9.15 1.81
N ARG A 360 -4.40 -8.58 2.46
CA ARG A 360 -4.55 -7.99 3.80
C ARG A 360 -5.61 -6.88 3.83
N LEU A 361 -5.69 -6.10 2.76
CA LEU A 361 -6.70 -5.03 2.65
C LEU A 361 -8.13 -5.60 2.55
N TYR A 362 -8.33 -6.69 1.81
CA TYR A 362 -9.63 -7.37 1.75
C TYR A 362 -10.06 -7.91 3.11
N GLU A 363 -9.14 -8.54 3.83
CA GLU A 363 -9.37 -9.06 5.17
C GLU A 363 -9.77 -7.95 6.14
N SER A 364 -9.06 -6.81 6.06
CA SER A 364 -9.38 -5.61 6.83
C SER A 364 -10.74 -5.02 6.46
N ALA A 365 -11.06 -4.94 5.18
CA ALA A 365 -12.35 -4.44 4.70
C ALA A 365 -13.52 -5.33 5.15
N TYR A 366 -13.33 -6.64 5.08
CA TYR A 366 -14.35 -7.61 5.53
C TYR A 366 -14.57 -7.53 7.04
N PHE A 367 -13.49 -7.42 7.81
CA PHE A 367 -13.57 -7.22 9.26
C PHE A 367 -14.30 -5.92 9.60
N GLN A 368 -13.90 -4.79 9.01
CA GLN A 368 -14.52 -3.48 9.22
C GLN A 368 -16.03 -3.50 8.90
N LYS A 369 -16.43 -4.20 7.85
CA LYS A 369 -17.82 -4.33 7.43
C LYS A 369 -18.67 -5.12 8.41
N ASN A 370 -18.10 -6.14 9.06
CA ASN A 370 -18.83 -7.10 9.89
C ASN A 370 -18.72 -6.83 11.39
N TYR A 371 -17.75 -6.04 11.80
CA TYR A 371 -17.50 -5.72 13.20
C TYR A 371 -17.41 -4.20 13.41
N SER A 372 -18.43 -3.64 14.03
CA SER A 372 -18.57 -2.19 14.26
C SER A 372 -18.34 -1.75 15.71
N CYS A 373 -18.13 -2.70 16.64
CA CYS A 373 -17.93 -2.37 18.05
C CYS A 373 -16.47 -1.98 18.32
N TRP A 374 -16.29 -1.06 19.26
CA TRP A 374 -14.96 -0.71 19.74
C TRP A 374 -14.37 -1.82 20.60
N ILE A 375 -13.12 -2.19 20.36
CA ILE A 375 -12.32 -3.07 21.20
C ILE A 375 -11.39 -2.18 22.02
N PRO A 376 -11.54 -2.12 23.37
CA PRO A 376 -10.57 -1.43 24.19
C PRO A 376 -9.19 -2.08 24.04
N VAL A 377 -8.17 -1.28 23.77
CA VAL A 377 -6.76 -1.70 23.75
C VAL A 377 -6.08 -0.93 24.87
N LEU A 378 -5.74 -1.62 25.95
CA LEU A 378 -5.18 -1.01 27.16
C LEU A 378 -3.65 -1.17 27.15
N MET A 379 -2.95 -0.11 27.52
CA MET A 379 -1.50 -0.07 27.51
C MET A 379 -0.94 -0.06 28.93
N TYR A 380 -0.12 -1.04 29.21
CA TYR A 380 0.70 -1.20 30.41
C TYR A 380 2.19 -1.17 30.04
N HIS A 381 3.04 -0.96 31.03
CA HIS A 381 4.49 -1.10 30.92
C HIS A 381 5.02 -1.92 32.11
N LYS A 382 5.45 -1.27 33.16
CA LYS A 382 6.04 -1.90 34.35
C LYS A 382 4.98 -2.42 35.32
N ILE A 383 5.21 -3.60 35.92
CA ILE A 383 4.32 -4.17 36.97
C ILE A 383 5.16 -4.49 38.22
N PRO A 384 5.71 -3.48 38.89
CA PRO A 384 6.53 -3.69 40.10
C PRO A 384 5.69 -4.17 41.29
N ASP A 385 6.33 -4.78 42.29
CA ASP A 385 5.66 -5.23 43.51
C ASP A 385 5.16 -4.06 44.38
N GLN A 386 5.85 -2.92 44.35
CA GLN A 386 5.57 -1.69 45.11
C GLN A 386 5.66 -0.47 44.19
N GLU A 387 5.24 0.68 44.73
CA GLU A 387 5.39 1.96 44.03
C GLU A 387 6.86 2.26 43.72
N ILE A 388 7.11 2.81 42.56
CA ILE A 388 8.44 3.20 42.07
C ILE A 388 8.47 4.70 41.79
N GLN A 389 9.65 5.28 41.87
CA GLN A 389 9.87 6.63 41.37
C GLN A 389 9.72 6.60 39.85
N SER A 390 8.84 7.43 39.29
CA SER A 390 8.63 7.53 37.87
C SER A 390 7.98 8.86 37.52
N GLN A 391 8.66 9.68 36.76
CA GLN A 391 8.14 10.95 36.22
C GLN A 391 6.98 10.69 35.26
N HIS A 392 7.09 9.66 34.43
CA HIS A 392 6.09 9.34 33.42
C HIS A 392 4.92 8.53 33.95
N LYS A 393 4.99 8.00 35.19
CA LYS A 393 3.94 7.18 35.83
C LYS A 393 3.47 5.99 34.98
N ILE A 394 4.36 5.42 34.15
CA ILE A 394 4.05 4.29 33.26
C ILE A 394 4.26 2.95 33.98
N TYR A 395 3.68 2.79 35.16
CA TYR A 395 3.68 1.55 35.92
C TYR A 395 2.33 1.30 36.61
N VAL A 396 2.08 0.07 36.96
CA VAL A 396 0.97 -0.33 37.83
C VAL A 396 1.50 -1.37 38.78
N THR A 397 1.37 -1.16 40.09
CA THR A 397 1.83 -2.14 41.09
C THR A 397 1.12 -3.48 40.92
N LYS A 398 1.83 -4.59 41.17
CA LYS A 398 1.26 -5.95 41.09
C LYS A 398 -0.09 -6.09 41.85
N PRO A 399 -0.29 -5.57 43.07
CA PRO A 399 -1.59 -5.62 43.73
C PRO A 399 -2.70 -4.83 43.00
N ASN A 400 -2.36 -3.69 42.39
CA ASN A 400 -3.33 -2.91 41.62
C ASN A 400 -3.61 -3.59 40.29
N PHE A 401 -2.61 -4.17 39.62
CA PHE A 401 -2.81 -4.96 38.40
C PHE A 401 -3.76 -6.15 38.66
N GLU A 402 -3.60 -6.84 39.76
CA GLU A 402 -4.55 -7.91 40.16
C GLU A 402 -5.98 -7.39 40.34
N LYS A 403 -6.18 -6.18 40.93
CA LYS A 403 -7.52 -5.54 41.04
C LYS A 403 -8.08 -5.25 39.62
N HIS A 404 -7.24 -4.82 38.68
CA HIS A 404 -7.66 -4.59 37.30
C HIS A 404 -8.14 -5.90 36.64
N LEU A 405 -7.42 -7.00 36.83
CA LEU A 405 -7.81 -8.31 36.29
C LEU A 405 -9.13 -8.81 36.95
N LYS A 406 -9.31 -8.64 38.24
CA LYS A 406 -10.58 -8.92 38.94
C LYS A 406 -11.74 -8.10 38.35
N PHE A 407 -11.52 -6.81 38.09
CA PHE A 407 -12.50 -5.94 37.42
C PHE A 407 -12.87 -6.50 36.03
N PHE A 408 -11.89 -6.78 35.16
CA PHE A 408 -12.18 -7.29 33.83
C PHE A 408 -12.95 -8.61 33.88
N LYS A 409 -12.55 -9.53 34.73
CA LYS A 409 -13.24 -10.81 34.94
C LYS A 409 -14.69 -10.63 35.39
N SER A 410 -14.91 -9.79 36.40
CA SER A 410 -16.26 -9.51 36.94
C SER A 410 -17.19 -8.84 35.93
N ARG A 411 -16.62 -8.05 35.00
CA ARG A 411 -17.39 -7.38 33.96
C ARG A 411 -17.59 -8.26 32.70
N GLY A 412 -17.05 -9.48 32.69
CA GLY A 412 -17.20 -10.45 31.60
C GLY A 412 -16.37 -10.11 30.35
N PHE A 413 -15.25 -9.42 30.50
CA PHE A 413 -14.31 -9.23 29.43
C PHE A 413 -13.59 -10.53 29.10
N THR A 414 -13.30 -10.71 27.81
CA THR A 414 -12.45 -11.79 27.29
C THR A 414 -11.30 -11.13 26.53
N THR A 415 -10.07 -11.47 26.90
CA THR A 415 -8.90 -10.93 26.19
C THR A 415 -8.67 -11.66 24.87
N LEU A 416 -8.24 -10.89 23.88
CA LEU A 416 -7.78 -11.35 22.59
C LEU A 416 -6.35 -10.87 22.37
N THR A 417 -5.56 -11.67 21.64
CA THR A 417 -4.31 -11.23 21.02
C THR A 417 -4.56 -10.75 19.60
N PHE A 418 -3.60 -10.08 19.00
CA PHE A 418 -3.72 -9.66 17.60
C PHE A 418 -3.74 -10.86 16.63
N SER A 419 -3.07 -11.96 16.95
CA SER A 419 -3.16 -13.19 16.13
C SER A 419 -4.56 -13.81 16.20
N GLU A 420 -5.16 -13.86 17.36
CA GLU A 420 -6.54 -14.35 17.50
C GLU A 420 -7.53 -13.45 16.77
N LEU A 421 -7.35 -12.13 16.84
CA LEU A 421 -8.15 -11.17 16.07
C LEU A 421 -8.01 -11.41 14.55
N SER A 422 -6.80 -11.76 14.08
CA SER A 422 -6.56 -12.11 12.67
C SER A 422 -7.31 -13.36 12.24
N LEU A 423 -7.48 -14.35 13.12
CA LEU A 423 -8.24 -15.55 12.79
C LEU A 423 -9.73 -15.23 12.52
N PHE A 424 -10.29 -14.30 13.29
CA PHE A 424 -11.65 -13.82 13.04
C PHE A 424 -11.71 -12.98 11.74
N ARG A 425 -10.75 -12.07 11.55
CA ARG A 425 -10.69 -11.19 10.37
C ARG A 425 -10.59 -11.99 9.07
N THR A 426 -9.79 -13.03 9.06
CA THR A 426 -9.61 -13.90 7.88
C THR A 426 -10.74 -14.91 7.69
N GLY A 427 -11.70 -14.97 8.61
CA GLY A 427 -12.79 -15.95 8.58
C GLY A 427 -12.37 -17.38 8.91
N LYS A 428 -11.15 -17.58 9.44
CA LYS A 428 -10.70 -18.90 9.93
C LYS A 428 -11.47 -19.34 11.17
N ILE A 429 -11.92 -18.37 11.96
CA ILE A 429 -12.85 -18.58 13.09
C ILE A 429 -14.12 -17.78 12.81
N SER A 430 -15.27 -18.43 13.04
CA SER A 430 -16.57 -17.78 12.82
C SER A 430 -16.81 -16.60 13.75
N PHE A 431 -17.35 -15.50 13.23
CA PHE A 431 -17.76 -14.35 14.04
C PHE A 431 -18.83 -14.70 15.11
N ASN A 432 -19.51 -15.83 15.01
CA ASN A 432 -20.46 -16.27 16.03
C ASN A 432 -19.78 -16.60 17.35
N SER A 433 -18.50 -16.95 17.33
CA SER A 433 -17.68 -17.19 18.54
C SER A 433 -16.87 -15.96 18.99
N PHE A 434 -17.04 -14.81 18.32
CA PHE A 434 -16.36 -13.58 18.73
C PHE A 434 -16.82 -13.14 20.12
N PRO A 435 -15.90 -12.76 21.03
CA PRO A 435 -16.26 -12.37 22.38
C PRO A 435 -17.28 -11.23 22.43
N LYS A 436 -18.27 -11.33 23.30
CA LYS A 436 -19.26 -10.25 23.49
C LYS A 436 -18.65 -8.97 24.05
N LYS A 437 -17.60 -9.10 24.85
CA LYS A 437 -16.83 -8.00 25.43
C LYS A 437 -15.35 -8.25 25.23
N PRO A 438 -14.84 -8.04 24.01
CA PRO A 438 -13.42 -8.21 23.73
C PRO A 438 -12.59 -7.12 24.39
N LEU A 439 -11.37 -7.47 24.77
CA LEU A 439 -10.38 -6.59 25.37
C LEU A 439 -9.01 -7.00 24.86
N ILE A 440 -8.14 -6.06 24.53
CA ILE A 440 -6.74 -6.33 24.25
C ILE A 440 -5.91 -5.64 25.34
N LEU A 441 -5.12 -6.43 26.05
CA LEU A 441 -4.13 -5.94 26.99
C LEU A 441 -2.78 -5.90 26.28
N THR A 442 -2.09 -4.77 26.34
CA THR A 442 -0.77 -4.60 25.72
C THR A 442 0.26 -4.15 26.74
N PHE A 443 1.48 -4.62 26.57
CA PHE A 443 2.65 -4.26 27.37
C PHE A 443 3.78 -3.90 26.42
N ASP A 444 4.57 -2.89 26.77
CA ASP A 444 5.69 -2.45 25.96
C ASP A 444 7.03 -2.77 26.62
N ASP A 445 8.12 -2.74 25.84
CA ASP A 445 9.54 -2.83 26.23
C ASP A 445 10.05 -4.20 26.67
N GLY A 446 9.22 -5.04 27.27
CA GLY A 446 9.65 -6.37 27.74
C GLY A 446 10.31 -6.36 29.11
N TYR A 447 9.82 -5.53 30.04
CA TYR A 447 10.31 -5.48 31.42
C TYR A 447 10.25 -6.85 32.11
N LYS A 448 11.25 -7.13 32.96
CA LYS A 448 11.39 -8.40 33.68
C LYS A 448 10.19 -8.63 34.62
N ASP A 449 9.65 -7.58 35.22
CA ASP A 449 8.46 -7.66 36.08
C ASP A 449 7.19 -8.10 35.33
N ASN A 450 7.12 -7.89 34.02
CA ASN A 450 6.03 -8.43 33.20
C ASN A 450 6.06 -9.97 33.18
N LEU A 451 7.26 -10.55 33.11
CA LEU A 451 7.42 -12.01 33.14
C LEU A 451 7.13 -12.58 34.51
N VAL A 452 7.68 -11.94 35.55
CA VAL A 452 7.64 -12.45 36.94
C VAL A 452 6.32 -12.15 37.64
N ASN A 453 5.74 -10.98 37.42
CA ASN A 453 4.56 -10.50 38.12
C ASN A 453 3.29 -10.57 37.27
N ALA A 454 3.31 -10.02 36.03
CA ALA A 454 2.11 -9.93 35.22
C ALA A 454 1.69 -11.28 34.63
N SER A 455 2.63 -12.06 34.05
CA SER A 455 2.31 -13.32 33.37
C SER A 455 1.62 -14.35 34.27
N PRO A 456 2.07 -14.60 35.52
CA PRO A 456 1.38 -15.51 36.43
C PRO A 456 -0.05 -15.06 36.75
N LEU A 457 -0.26 -13.77 36.99
CA LEU A 457 -1.59 -13.22 37.28
C LEU A 457 -2.51 -13.33 36.06
N LEU A 458 -2.02 -13.02 34.85
CA LEU A 458 -2.79 -13.21 33.62
C LEU A 458 -3.26 -14.66 33.47
N LYS A 459 -2.37 -15.64 33.68
CA LYS A 459 -2.71 -17.07 33.67
C LYS A 459 -3.75 -17.44 34.73
N GLN A 460 -3.59 -16.96 35.95
CA GLN A 460 -4.48 -17.22 37.06
C GLN A 460 -5.93 -16.75 36.78
N TYR A 461 -6.07 -15.58 36.11
CA TYR A 461 -7.38 -15.05 35.76
C TYR A 461 -7.91 -15.54 34.40
N GLY A 462 -7.13 -16.35 33.67
CA GLY A 462 -7.46 -16.88 32.34
C GLY A 462 -7.42 -15.82 31.24
N PHE A 463 -6.53 -14.82 31.39
CA PHE A 463 -6.28 -13.78 30.41
C PHE A 463 -4.99 -13.99 29.66
N LYS A 464 -4.91 -13.38 28.46
CA LYS A 464 -3.73 -13.28 27.61
C LYS A 464 -3.44 -11.81 27.35
N ALA A 465 -2.24 -11.48 26.96
CA ALA A 465 -1.86 -10.13 26.58
C ALA A 465 -0.92 -10.12 25.38
N GLN A 466 -0.74 -8.96 24.77
CA GLN A 466 0.24 -8.67 23.73
C GLN A 466 1.45 -8.01 24.37
N LEU A 467 2.65 -8.47 24.08
CA LEU A 467 3.91 -7.85 24.50
C LEU A 467 4.66 -7.34 23.29
N PHE A 468 4.95 -6.05 23.25
CA PHE A 468 5.76 -5.44 22.21
C PHE A 468 7.22 -5.40 22.65
N LEU A 469 8.05 -6.27 22.03
CA LEU A 469 9.46 -6.43 22.34
C LEU A 469 10.35 -5.64 21.37
N LEU A 470 11.46 -5.14 21.90
CA LEU A 470 12.58 -4.67 21.10
C LEU A 470 13.31 -5.85 20.48
N ALA A 471 13.72 -5.72 19.21
CA ALA A 471 14.34 -6.80 18.48
C ALA A 471 15.86 -6.95 18.74
N ASP A 472 16.47 -6.00 19.45
CA ASP A 472 17.84 -6.17 19.97
C ASP A 472 17.78 -6.97 21.29
N SER A 473 18.12 -8.25 21.21
CA SER A 473 18.09 -9.17 22.35
C SER A 473 19.18 -8.92 23.40
N GLN A 474 20.13 -8.04 23.13
CA GLN A 474 21.23 -7.75 24.04
C GLN A 474 20.94 -6.58 25.00
N LEU A 475 19.84 -5.87 24.80
CA LEU A 475 19.42 -4.79 25.68
C LEU A 475 19.02 -5.35 27.06
N GLN A 476 19.63 -4.83 28.12
CA GLN A 476 19.42 -5.31 29.50
C GLN A 476 18.52 -4.39 30.34
N SER A 477 18.39 -3.14 29.95
CA SER A 477 17.60 -2.15 30.67
C SER A 477 17.10 -1.04 29.74
N ASN A 478 16.09 -0.28 30.21
CA ASN A 478 15.48 0.83 29.48
C ASN A 478 16.29 2.13 29.58
N THR A 479 17.53 2.12 29.11
CA THR A 479 18.43 3.30 29.16
C THR A 479 17.93 4.51 28.37
N TRP A 480 16.99 4.31 27.45
CA TRP A 480 16.38 5.38 26.65
C TRP A 480 15.47 6.34 27.41
N ASP A 481 14.97 5.93 28.59
CA ASP A 481 14.13 6.75 29.47
C ASP A 481 14.88 7.21 30.73
N SER A 482 16.16 6.85 30.87
CA SER A 482 16.89 7.09 32.12
C SER A 482 17.19 8.58 32.36
N GLY A 483 16.95 9.02 33.60
CA GLY A 483 17.22 10.37 34.08
C GLY A 483 17.19 10.41 35.62
N GLU A 484 17.36 11.59 36.22
CA GLU A 484 17.33 11.74 37.69
C GLU A 484 16.01 11.26 38.31
N ASP A 485 14.90 11.48 37.61
CA ASP A 485 13.55 11.15 38.07
C ASP A 485 12.94 9.89 37.41
N GLU A 486 13.67 9.20 36.53
CA GLU A 486 13.23 7.95 35.89
C GLU A 486 14.41 6.95 35.92
N PRO A 487 14.51 6.11 36.96
CA PRO A 487 15.58 5.11 37.07
C PRO A 487 15.44 4.02 36.00
N THR A 488 16.56 3.39 35.65
CA THR A 488 16.57 2.25 34.75
C THR A 488 15.95 1.01 35.39
N HIS A 489 15.20 0.26 34.57
CA HIS A 489 14.59 -1.02 34.97
C HIS A 489 15.10 -2.14 34.05
N GLU A 490 15.23 -3.34 34.60
CA GLU A 490 15.67 -4.51 33.86
C GLU A 490 14.62 -4.92 32.83
N ILE A 491 15.09 -5.26 31.64
CA ILE A 491 14.32 -5.95 30.59
C ILE A 491 14.86 -7.37 30.42
N VAL A 492 14.01 -8.27 29.95
CA VAL A 492 14.42 -9.66 29.69
C VAL A 492 15.31 -9.70 28.44
N SER A 493 16.54 -10.17 28.59
CA SER A 493 17.59 -10.15 27.57
C SER A 493 18.25 -11.52 27.37
N GLY A 494 19.01 -11.68 26.29
CA GLY A 494 19.75 -12.89 26.00
C GLY A 494 18.88 -14.14 25.95
N ASP A 495 19.39 -15.23 26.50
CA ASP A 495 18.71 -16.54 26.49
C ASP A 495 17.43 -16.57 27.33
N ASP A 496 17.31 -15.71 28.33
CA ASP A 496 16.10 -15.61 29.17
C ASP A 496 14.85 -15.17 28.38
N ARG A 497 15.02 -14.57 27.21
CA ARG A 497 13.90 -14.22 26.31
C ARG A 497 13.09 -15.44 25.85
N ALA A 498 13.69 -16.63 25.87
CA ALA A 498 12.98 -17.87 25.61
C ALA A 498 11.82 -18.14 26.58
N LEU A 499 11.89 -17.58 27.81
CA LEU A 499 10.83 -17.71 28.81
C LEU A 499 9.50 -17.08 28.38
N TRP A 500 9.54 -16.10 27.48
CA TRP A 500 8.33 -15.51 26.90
C TRP A 500 7.46 -16.54 26.16
N LYS A 501 8.05 -17.59 25.55
CA LYS A 501 7.31 -18.66 24.84
C LYS A 501 6.34 -19.42 25.75
N SER A 502 6.66 -19.53 27.03
CA SER A 502 5.81 -20.18 28.04
C SER A 502 4.94 -19.19 28.83
N SER A 503 5.00 -17.91 28.55
CA SER A 503 4.28 -16.86 29.26
C SER A 503 2.81 -16.75 28.82
N ALA A 504 2.07 -15.78 29.38
CA ALA A 504 0.72 -15.41 28.95
C ALA A 504 0.73 -14.38 27.81
N PHE A 505 1.89 -14.10 27.23
CA PHE A 505 2.08 -13.06 26.23
C PHE A 505 2.25 -13.63 24.82
N GLU A 506 1.63 -12.97 23.84
CA GLU A 506 1.96 -13.07 22.44
C GLU A 506 2.90 -11.91 22.09
N ILE A 507 3.93 -12.18 21.28
CA ILE A 507 4.95 -11.19 20.94
C ILE A 507 4.52 -10.35 19.75
N GLY A 508 4.70 -9.03 19.86
CA GLY A 508 4.69 -8.04 18.82
C GLY A 508 6.04 -7.31 18.77
N SER A 509 6.24 -6.44 17.79
CA SER A 509 7.47 -5.68 17.62
C SER A 509 7.35 -4.25 18.18
N HIS A 510 8.43 -3.77 18.82
CA HIS A 510 8.59 -2.39 19.27
C HIS A 510 9.80 -1.68 18.63
N GLY A 511 10.20 -2.11 17.44
CA GLY A 511 11.43 -1.67 16.78
C GLY A 511 12.65 -2.47 17.24
N ILE A 512 13.85 -2.00 16.87
CA ILE A 512 15.09 -2.68 17.23
C ILE A 512 15.62 -2.15 18.57
N ARG A 513 15.81 -0.83 18.70
CA ARG A 513 16.47 -0.17 19.84
C ARG A 513 15.69 1.00 20.43
N HIS A 514 14.36 0.98 20.37
CA HIS A 514 13.47 2.01 20.91
C HIS A 514 13.63 3.39 20.28
N LEU A 515 14.02 3.47 18.99
CA LEU A 515 14.08 4.73 18.26
C LEU A 515 12.70 5.09 17.69
N PRO A 516 12.24 6.35 17.83
CA PRO A 516 10.99 6.77 17.20
C PRO A 516 11.10 6.76 15.68
N ILE A 517 10.00 6.47 15.00
CA ILE A 517 9.97 6.36 13.53
C ILE A 517 10.43 7.64 12.83
N THR A 518 10.29 8.79 13.48
CA THR A 518 10.71 10.10 12.99
C THR A 518 12.21 10.37 13.11
N ALA A 519 12.97 9.50 13.80
CA ALA A 519 14.42 9.63 13.93
C ALA A 519 15.17 9.13 12.68
N PHE A 520 14.49 8.43 11.77
CA PHE A 520 15.12 7.90 10.57
C PHE A 520 15.19 8.96 9.46
N ALA A 521 16.33 8.99 8.75
CA ALA A 521 16.65 10.03 7.77
C ALA A 521 15.65 10.10 6.60
N ASN A 522 15.06 8.96 6.22
CA ASN A 522 14.11 8.86 5.12
C ASN A 522 13.17 7.66 5.33
N ARG A 523 12.18 7.56 4.42
CA ARG A 523 11.18 6.50 4.46
C ARG A 523 11.77 5.09 4.36
N ASP A 524 12.79 4.90 3.54
CA ASP A 524 13.39 3.58 3.32
C ASP A 524 14.10 3.07 4.56
N HIS A 525 14.83 3.95 5.28
CA HIS A 525 15.44 3.60 6.56
C HIS A 525 14.38 3.25 7.61
N ALA A 526 13.30 4.02 7.68
CA ALA A 526 12.19 3.73 8.58
C ALA A 526 11.50 2.39 8.24
N LEU A 527 11.30 2.11 6.95
CA LEU A 527 10.72 0.85 6.49
C LEU A 527 11.62 -0.35 6.83
N ASN A 528 12.92 -0.21 6.61
CA ASN A 528 13.91 -1.24 6.93
C ASN A 528 13.97 -1.54 8.43
N GLU A 529 13.88 -0.53 9.30
CA GLU A 529 13.76 -0.72 10.76
C GLU A 529 12.57 -1.62 11.12
N LEU A 530 11.40 -1.37 10.52
CA LEU A 530 10.19 -2.15 10.77
C LEU A 530 10.33 -3.59 10.24
N ILE A 531 10.87 -3.76 9.05
CA ILE A 531 11.08 -5.08 8.43
C ILE A 531 12.11 -5.89 9.23
N GLU A 532 13.24 -5.29 9.56
CA GLU A 532 14.33 -5.97 10.26
C GLU A 532 13.91 -6.36 11.68
N SER A 533 13.24 -5.47 12.41
CA SER A 533 12.71 -5.79 13.74
C SER A 533 11.74 -6.97 13.71
N LYS A 534 10.87 -7.02 12.71
CA LYS A 534 9.94 -8.12 12.48
C LYS A 534 10.68 -9.43 12.23
N ASN A 535 11.62 -9.43 11.28
CA ASN A 535 12.36 -10.61 10.86
C ASN A 535 13.19 -11.22 12.02
N ARG A 536 13.84 -10.38 12.84
CA ARG A 536 14.59 -10.83 14.02
C ARG A 536 13.69 -11.52 15.02
N LEU A 537 12.55 -10.93 15.36
CA LEU A 537 11.60 -11.52 16.30
C LEU A 537 10.95 -12.79 15.74
N GLU A 538 10.61 -12.84 14.45
CA GLU A 538 10.09 -14.05 13.80
C GLU A 538 11.09 -15.20 13.84
N LYS A 539 12.38 -14.91 13.60
CA LYS A 539 13.46 -15.88 13.72
C LYS A 539 13.62 -16.39 15.15
N GLU A 540 13.56 -15.49 16.13
CA GLU A 540 13.72 -15.81 17.56
C GLU A 540 12.57 -16.66 18.11
N PHE A 541 11.33 -16.27 17.81
CA PHE A 541 10.15 -16.90 18.39
C PHE A 541 9.56 -18.02 17.55
N GLY A 542 9.87 -18.09 16.25
CA GLY A 542 9.47 -19.16 15.35
C GLY A 542 8.02 -19.06 14.84
N TYR A 543 7.38 -17.89 14.95
CA TYR A 543 6.05 -17.63 14.41
C TYR A 543 5.91 -16.21 13.85
N PRO A 544 4.93 -15.94 12.95
CA PRO A 544 4.76 -14.63 12.35
C PRO A 544 4.42 -13.54 13.37
N ILE A 545 5.17 -12.44 13.35
CA ILE A 545 4.93 -11.25 14.17
C ILE A 545 3.95 -10.33 13.43
N LYS A 546 2.73 -10.19 13.97
CA LYS A 546 1.62 -9.52 13.28
C LYS A 546 1.39 -8.08 13.67
N SER A 547 1.91 -7.65 14.84
CA SER A 547 1.63 -6.35 15.40
C SER A 547 2.89 -5.56 15.71
N PHE A 548 2.80 -4.24 15.55
CA PHE A 548 3.86 -3.28 15.82
C PHE A 548 3.35 -2.19 16.77
N ALA A 549 4.16 -1.76 17.74
CA ALA A 549 3.90 -0.57 18.54
C ALA A 549 4.91 0.53 18.18
N PHE A 550 4.38 1.71 17.82
CA PHE A 550 5.23 2.87 17.57
C PHE A 550 5.87 3.35 18.86
N THR A 551 7.19 3.48 18.84
CA THR A 551 8.01 3.89 20.00
C THR A 551 7.60 5.29 20.46
N TYR A 552 7.38 5.48 21.76
CA TYR A 552 6.78 6.68 22.37
C TYR A 552 5.38 7.03 21.80
N GLY A 553 4.80 6.20 20.96
CA GLY A 553 3.59 6.51 20.19
C GLY A 553 3.78 7.61 19.14
N ILE A 554 5.02 7.99 18.85
CA ILE A 554 5.33 9.04 17.88
C ILE A 554 5.08 8.51 16.47
N THR A 555 4.22 9.22 15.73
CA THR A 555 3.90 8.93 14.34
C THR A 555 4.00 10.20 13.49
N SER A 556 4.20 10.01 12.19
CA SER A 556 4.16 11.06 11.17
C SER A 556 3.16 10.68 10.08
N PRO A 557 2.76 11.59 9.21
CA PRO A 557 1.96 11.24 8.03
C PRO A 557 2.61 10.10 7.24
N GLY A 558 1.85 9.02 7.01
CA GLY A 558 2.33 7.81 6.33
C GLY A 558 2.93 6.71 7.22
N SER A 559 3.03 6.90 8.54
CA SER A 559 3.50 5.85 9.46
C SER A 559 2.64 4.58 9.41
N ASP A 560 1.33 4.72 9.22
CA ASP A 560 0.40 3.60 9.02
C ASP A 560 0.68 2.85 7.71
N GLN A 561 1.06 3.57 6.65
CA GLN A 561 1.48 2.97 5.39
C GLN A 561 2.81 2.22 5.55
N LEU A 562 3.77 2.74 6.34
CA LEU A 562 5.02 2.04 6.64
C LEU A 562 4.77 0.70 7.34
N ALA A 563 3.92 0.67 8.37
CA ALA A 563 3.58 -0.57 9.08
C ALA A 563 2.88 -1.58 8.15
N PHE A 564 1.99 -1.09 7.27
CA PHE A 564 1.36 -1.91 6.24
C PHE A 564 2.39 -2.49 5.26
N ASP A 565 3.31 -1.67 4.76
CA ASP A 565 4.34 -2.07 3.79
C ASP A 565 5.35 -3.06 4.39
N ALA A 566 5.71 -2.88 5.67
CA ALA A 566 6.53 -3.82 6.42
C ALA A 566 5.86 -5.18 6.66
N GLY A 567 4.57 -5.33 6.31
CA GLY A 567 3.86 -6.60 6.40
C GLY A 567 3.27 -6.90 7.78
N TYR A 568 3.15 -5.91 8.66
CA TYR A 568 2.34 -6.06 9.86
C TYR A 568 0.84 -6.09 9.51
N GLU A 569 0.05 -6.69 10.38
CA GLU A 569 -1.41 -6.71 10.26
C GLU A 569 -2.06 -5.61 11.11
N TYR A 570 -1.36 -5.19 12.16
CA TYR A 570 -1.78 -4.15 13.11
C TYR A 570 -0.61 -3.26 13.51
N ALA A 571 -0.92 -1.97 13.75
CA ALA A 571 0.02 -1.08 14.43
C ALA A 571 -0.71 -0.22 15.46
N VAL A 572 -0.08 -0.01 16.63
CA VAL A 572 -0.68 0.67 17.77
C VAL A 572 0.13 1.90 18.17
N ASN A 573 -0.60 2.92 18.66
CA ASN A 573 -0.05 4.17 19.20
C ASN A 573 -0.25 4.23 20.72
N THR A 574 0.25 5.27 21.38
CA THR A 574 0.11 5.46 22.82
C THR A 574 -1.05 6.35 23.22
N ASP A 575 -1.77 6.90 22.27
CA ASP A 575 -2.68 7.99 22.49
C ASP A 575 -4.12 7.52 22.77
N SER A 576 -4.76 8.02 23.84
CA SER A 576 -6.14 7.67 24.21
C SER A 576 -7.17 8.34 23.30
N GLY A 577 -8.33 7.72 23.10
CA GLY A 577 -9.49 8.32 22.45
C GLY A 577 -9.39 8.44 20.94
N GLY A 578 -8.57 7.64 20.32
CA GLY A 578 -8.46 7.55 18.87
C GLY A 578 -9.56 6.69 18.24
N LEU A 579 -9.19 6.10 17.14
CA LEU A 579 -10.08 5.34 16.27
C LEU A 579 -10.29 3.90 16.77
N THR A 580 -11.26 3.22 16.20
CA THR A 580 -11.46 1.79 16.40
C THR A 580 -10.51 0.98 15.53
N LEU A 581 -10.33 -0.30 15.83
CA LEU A 581 -9.56 -1.24 15.01
C LEU A 581 -10.07 -1.32 13.57
N GLU A 582 -11.38 -1.22 13.40
CA GLU A 582 -12.04 -1.30 12.10
C GLU A 582 -11.87 -0.04 11.26
N GLU A 583 -11.54 1.11 11.87
CA GLU A 583 -11.29 2.34 11.12
C GLU A 583 -9.90 2.37 10.48
N ASN A 584 -8.86 1.98 11.25
CA ASN A 584 -7.51 1.85 10.72
C ASN A 584 -6.68 0.87 11.57
N PRO A 585 -6.48 -0.35 11.12
CA PRO A 585 -5.72 -1.35 11.87
C PRO A 585 -4.23 -1.01 12.01
N TYR A 586 -3.73 -0.01 11.29
CA TYR A 586 -2.32 0.45 11.34
C TYR A 586 -2.15 1.75 12.14
N SER A 587 -3.20 2.22 12.80
CA SER A 587 -3.17 3.40 13.65
C SER A 587 -4.17 3.23 14.81
N ILE A 588 -3.99 2.16 15.59
CA ILE A 588 -4.86 1.81 16.71
C ILE A 588 -4.39 2.58 17.92
N PHE A 589 -5.29 3.40 18.48
CA PHE A 589 -5.02 4.14 19.70
C PHE A 589 -5.25 3.29 20.94
N ARG A 590 -4.26 3.26 21.82
CA ARG A 590 -4.32 2.57 23.09
C ARG A 590 -4.73 3.51 24.21
N VAL A 591 -5.39 2.96 25.21
CA VAL A 591 -5.77 3.67 26.43
C VAL A 591 -4.69 3.46 27.48
N ASN A 592 -4.03 4.54 27.89
CA ASN A 592 -3.00 4.51 28.92
C ASN A 592 -3.61 4.11 30.27
N ILE A 593 -2.95 3.22 30.99
CA ILE A 593 -3.29 2.80 32.35
C ILE A 593 -2.21 3.29 33.30
N PHE A 594 -2.64 4.01 34.34
CA PHE A 594 -1.76 4.66 35.31
C PHE A 594 -1.84 3.96 36.69
N PRO A 595 -0.91 4.29 37.62
CA PRO A 595 -0.82 3.62 38.94
C PRO A 595 -2.10 3.71 39.80
N ASP A 596 -2.83 4.80 39.67
CA ASP A 596 -3.99 5.18 40.52
C ASP A 596 -5.35 4.78 39.93
N GLU A 597 -5.37 3.90 38.89
CA GLU A 597 -6.62 3.46 38.28
C GLU A 597 -7.48 2.66 39.29
N ASN A 598 -8.72 3.08 39.39
CA ASN A 598 -9.72 2.44 40.26
C ASN A 598 -10.88 1.87 39.39
N TYR A 599 -11.86 1.25 40.07
CA TYR A 599 -13.03 0.66 39.40
C TYR A 599 -13.74 1.63 38.45
N TRP A 600 -13.97 2.87 38.86
CA TRP A 600 -14.69 3.86 38.06
C TRP A 600 -13.88 4.37 36.86
N SER A 601 -12.59 4.54 37.07
CA SER A 601 -11.68 4.93 35.98
C SER A 601 -11.55 3.82 34.91
N LEU A 602 -11.45 2.56 35.34
CA LEU A 602 -11.44 1.41 34.43
C LEU A 602 -12.77 1.27 33.70
N LEU A 603 -13.90 1.44 34.37
CA LEU A 603 -15.23 1.42 33.77
C LEU A 603 -15.35 2.49 32.67
N LYS A 604 -14.88 3.70 32.95
CA LYS A 604 -14.83 4.80 32.00
C LYS A 604 -13.90 4.45 30.82
N LYS A 605 -12.67 4.02 31.09
CA LYS A 605 -11.62 3.75 30.08
C LYS A 605 -11.95 2.56 29.16
N THR A 606 -12.79 1.63 29.60
CA THR A 606 -13.26 0.49 28.77
C THR A 606 -14.59 0.75 28.07
N SER A 607 -15.18 1.95 28.21
CA SER A 607 -16.45 2.30 27.57
C SER A 607 -16.25 2.96 26.21
N SER A 608 -17.16 2.67 25.28
CA SER A 608 -17.17 3.32 23.94
C SER A 608 -17.38 4.85 24.02
N TRP A 609 -18.01 5.33 25.12
CA TRP A 609 -18.15 6.75 25.39
C TRP A 609 -16.80 7.44 25.58
N TYR A 610 -15.88 6.86 26.36
CA TYR A 610 -14.55 7.40 26.61
C TYR A 610 -13.77 7.60 25.29
N ARG A 611 -13.75 6.57 24.46
CA ARG A 611 -13.16 6.63 23.12
C ARG A 611 -13.77 7.77 22.29
N ARG A 612 -15.09 7.85 22.21
CA ARG A 612 -15.79 8.86 21.40
C ARG A 612 -15.50 10.29 21.89
N TYR A 613 -15.43 10.49 23.20
CA TYR A 613 -15.08 11.78 23.80
C TYR A 613 -13.68 12.23 23.39
N PHE A 614 -12.67 11.37 23.53
CA PHE A 614 -11.30 11.72 23.17
C PHE A 614 -11.11 11.88 21.65
N TYR A 615 -11.76 11.08 20.85
CA TYR A 615 -11.78 11.25 19.41
C TYR A 615 -12.30 12.64 18.99
N LEU A 616 -13.41 13.09 19.55
CA LEU A 616 -13.99 14.41 19.27
C LEU A 616 -13.10 15.55 19.80
N LYS A 617 -12.48 15.37 20.96
CA LYS A 617 -11.58 16.38 21.55
C LYS A 617 -10.34 16.64 20.68
N ARG A 618 -9.89 15.65 19.94
CA ARG A 618 -8.68 15.74 19.07
C ARG A 618 -8.95 16.19 17.65
N LYS A 619 -10.16 16.05 17.17
CA LYS A 619 -10.57 16.60 15.87
C LYS A 619 -10.68 18.14 15.87
N LYS A 620 -10.63 18.77 17.04
CA LYS A 620 -10.57 20.22 17.17
C LYS A 620 -9.11 20.68 17.18
#